data_348895bd84007bb766dce66f7b4e9e49
#
_entry.id   348895bd84007bb766dce66f7b4e9e49
#
_cell.length_a   1.000
_cell.length_b   1.000
_cell.length_c   1.000
_cell.angle_alpha   90.00
_cell.angle_beta   90.00
_cell.angle_gamma   90.00
#
_symmetry.space_group_name_H-M   'P 1'
#
loop_
_entity.id
_entity.type
_entity.pdbx_description
1 polymer ?
#
loop_
_entity_poly.entity_id
_entity_poly.type
_entity_poly.pdbx_seq_one_letter_code
_entity_poly.pdbx_strand_id
1 'polypeptide(L)'
;DTRPPESWRRKCSVIVDDYKHVYSFWNGCVIFMGSLDNPSLLAGKSVIHLFYDEAKYDKEMKVNRAMPILRGDAITYGHSHLFLGITITTDMPDIDENEYDWFFRYVKQMDPERIIKIVQAASMRNDLVISLLKEERKNKPSPLKLKRLKRDIEYYDRALLKLRKGQTFFLNASSFANVEILTIDYLKRLYNGTLELHEFKKSVVGMRPGLRRDLRFYVLFGEGHKYYNGTMS
;
A
#
# COMPACT_ATOMS: atom_id res chain seq x y z
N ASP A 1 -20.60 -22.34 10.69
CA ASP A 1 -19.50 -21.84 11.52
C ASP A 1 -18.38 -21.36 10.61
N THR A 2 -18.10 -20.08 10.61
CA THR A 2 -17.07 -19.45 9.77
C THR A 2 -15.69 -19.45 10.43
N ARG A 3 -15.57 -20.02 11.63
CA ARG A 3 -14.29 -20.10 12.34
C ARG A 3 -13.36 -21.13 11.70
N PRO A 4 -12.07 -20.83 11.57
CA PRO A 4 -11.11 -21.76 11.01
C PRO A 4 -10.98 -23.02 11.91
N PRO A 5 -10.68 -24.19 11.32
CA PRO A 5 -10.46 -25.42 12.06
C PRO A 5 -9.45 -25.22 13.20
N GLU A 6 -9.63 -25.91 14.30
CA GLU A 6 -8.78 -25.79 15.48
C GLU A 6 -7.31 -26.13 15.18
N SER A 7 -7.09 -27.10 14.30
CA SER A 7 -5.74 -27.49 13.81
C SER A 7 -5.00 -26.38 13.07
N TRP A 8 -5.70 -25.36 12.57
CA TRP A 8 -5.10 -24.21 11.87
C TRP A 8 -4.75 -23.07 12.81
N ARG A 9 -5.32 -23.08 14.03
CA ARG A 9 -5.10 -22.00 15.00
C ARG A 9 -3.68 -22.06 15.52
N ARG A 10 -3.05 -20.90 15.61
CA ARG A 10 -1.73 -20.71 16.20
C ARG A 10 -1.83 -19.80 17.41
N LYS A 11 -1.02 -20.06 18.42
CA LYS A 11 -0.89 -19.11 19.53
C LYS A 11 -0.28 -17.79 19.02
N CYS A 12 -0.68 -16.68 19.61
CA CYS A 12 -0.02 -15.41 19.35
C CYS A 12 1.49 -15.54 19.60
N SER A 13 2.29 -15.07 18.66
CA SER A 13 3.75 -15.07 18.77
C SER A 13 4.27 -14.05 19.79
N VAL A 14 3.41 -13.16 20.26
CA VAL A 14 3.73 -12.07 21.18
C VAL A 14 2.78 -12.14 22.38
N ILE A 15 3.31 -11.90 23.58
CA ILE A 15 2.50 -11.72 24.78
C ILE A 15 1.75 -10.40 24.63
N VAL A 16 0.44 -10.45 24.79
CA VAL A 16 -0.45 -9.29 24.72
C VAL A 16 -0.99 -9.07 26.13
N ASP A 17 -0.48 -8.03 26.79
CA ASP A 17 -0.89 -7.69 28.15
C ASP A 17 -2.24 -6.96 28.20
N ASP A 18 -2.53 -6.16 27.15
CA ASP A 18 -3.81 -5.46 26.96
C ASP A 18 -4.28 -5.62 25.52
N TYR A 19 -5.49 -6.14 25.37
CA TYR A 19 -6.14 -6.34 24.06
C TYR A 19 -6.84 -5.09 23.53
N LYS A 20 -6.83 -4.01 24.26
CA LYS A 20 -7.27 -2.70 23.75
C LYS A 20 -6.32 -2.26 22.63
N HIS A 21 -6.88 -1.95 21.46
CA HIS A 21 -6.09 -1.61 20.26
C HIS A 21 -5.21 -2.74 19.71
N VAL A 22 -5.58 -4.00 19.95
CA VAL A 22 -4.86 -5.17 19.43
C VAL A 22 -5.83 -6.11 18.74
N TYR A 23 -5.47 -6.53 17.52
CA TYR A 23 -6.16 -7.59 16.80
C TYR A 23 -5.26 -8.81 16.68
N SER A 24 -5.72 -9.96 17.14
CA SER A 24 -5.04 -11.24 17.00
C SER A 24 -5.79 -12.14 16.02
N PHE A 25 -5.05 -12.80 15.17
CA PHE A 25 -5.57 -13.69 14.14
C PHE A 25 -5.30 -15.15 14.49
N TRP A 26 -6.12 -16.05 13.94
CA TRP A 26 -6.02 -17.50 14.15
C TRP A 26 -4.65 -18.07 13.75
N ASN A 27 -3.92 -17.44 12.82
CA ASN A 27 -2.60 -17.87 12.37
C ASN A 27 -1.44 -17.37 13.27
N GLY A 28 -1.75 -16.73 14.40
CA GLY A 28 -0.79 -16.17 15.34
C GLY A 28 -0.31 -14.75 14.99
N CYS A 29 -0.78 -14.18 13.90
CA CYS A 29 -0.47 -12.78 13.54
C CYS A 29 -1.16 -11.83 14.52
N VAL A 30 -0.49 -10.74 14.85
CA VAL A 30 -0.99 -9.68 15.74
C VAL A 30 -0.82 -8.33 15.05
N ILE A 31 -1.88 -7.54 15.06
CA ILE A 31 -1.85 -6.14 14.60
C ILE A 31 -2.04 -5.25 15.82
N PHE A 32 -1.07 -4.37 16.07
CA PHE A 32 -1.17 -3.31 17.06
C PHE A 32 -1.66 -2.04 16.38
N MET A 33 -2.71 -1.43 16.94
CA MET A 33 -3.18 -0.13 16.51
C MET A 33 -2.60 0.94 17.41
N GLY A 34 -2.17 2.03 16.80
CA GLY A 34 -1.63 3.18 17.53
C GLY A 34 -1.84 4.47 16.76
N SER A 35 -1.62 5.59 17.41
CA SER A 35 -1.65 6.90 16.79
C SER A 35 -0.30 7.57 16.96
N LEU A 36 0.14 8.33 15.98
CA LEU A 36 1.35 9.13 16.06
C LEU A 36 1.19 10.33 17.05
N ASP A 37 -0.05 10.68 17.40
CA ASP A 37 -0.32 11.67 18.46
C ASP A 37 -0.12 11.11 19.85
N ASN A 38 -0.21 9.77 19.99
CA ASN A 38 0.07 9.08 21.24
C ASN A 38 1.14 8.00 21.02
N PRO A 39 2.42 8.39 20.91
CA PRO A 39 3.51 7.47 20.60
C PRO A 39 3.77 6.44 21.71
N SER A 40 3.23 6.63 22.92
CA SER A 40 3.35 5.66 24.01
C SER A 40 2.69 4.31 23.67
N LEU A 41 1.63 4.30 22.85
CA LEU A 41 0.98 3.07 22.38
C LEU A 41 1.89 2.20 21.49
N LEU A 42 2.86 2.83 20.84
CA LEU A 42 3.82 2.18 19.96
C LEU A 42 5.17 1.91 20.64
N ALA A 43 5.42 2.57 21.78
CA ALA A 43 6.68 2.44 22.49
C ALA A 43 6.94 1.00 22.92
N GLY A 44 8.19 0.53 22.72
CA GLY A 44 8.58 -0.82 23.06
C GLY A 44 8.09 -1.92 22.11
N LYS A 45 7.20 -1.63 21.17
CA LYS A 45 6.76 -2.61 20.17
C LYS A 45 7.86 -2.91 19.17
N SER A 46 7.83 -4.14 18.64
CA SER A 46 8.71 -4.58 17.56
C SER A 46 7.84 -5.23 16.50
N VAL A 47 7.75 -4.60 15.34
CA VAL A 47 6.87 -5.04 14.26
C VAL A 47 7.65 -5.33 12.98
N ILE A 48 7.11 -6.21 12.16
CA ILE A 48 7.72 -6.61 10.88
C ILE A 48 7.26 -5.73 9.73
N HIS A 49 6.11 -5.08 9.87
CA HIS A 49 5.51 -4.22 8.85
C HIS A 49 4.72 -3.09 9.51
N LEU A 50 4.73 -1.92 8.89
CA LEU A 50 3.96 -0.76 9.33
C LEU A 50 2.90 -0.44 8.26
N PHE A 51 1.64 -0.35 8.70
CA PHE A 51 0.56 0.23 7.91
C PHE A 51 0.29 1.63 8.43
N TYR A 52 0.34 2.61 7.56
CA TYR A 52 0.12 4.00 7.89
C TYR A 52 -0.99 4.57 7.02
N ASP A 53 -2.08 4.93 7.65
CA ASP A 53 -3.26 5.47 6.98
C ASP A 53 -3.35 6.98 7.13
N GLU A 54 -3.96 7.64 6.17
CA GLU A 54 -4.18 9.08 6.13
C GLU A 54 -2.89 9.93 6.24
N ALA A 55 -1.88 9.56 5.47
CA ALA A 55 -0.54 10.17 5.53
C ALA A 55 -0.52 11.67 5.23
N LYS A 56 -1.53 12.20 4.55
CA LYS A 56 -1.66 13.61 4.20
C LYS A 56 -1.78 14.54 5.41
N TYR A 57 -2.27 14.03 6.55
CA TYR A 57 -2.45 14.83 7.76
C TYR A 57 -1.18 14.98 8.61
N ASP A 58 -0.16 14.18 8.36
CA ASP A 58 1.04 14.20 9.18
C ASP A 58 2.30 14.61 8.40
N LYS A 59 3.16 15.37 9.09
CA LYS A 59 4.49 15.69 8.59
C LYS A 59 5.32 14.42 8.50
N GLU A 60 6.14 14.31 7.46
CA GLU A 60 7.06 13.19 7.28
C GLU A 60 7.93 12.92 8.52
N MET A 61 8.40 13.97 9.18
CA MET A 61 9.22 13.84 10.39
C MET A 61 8.47 13.10 11.52
N LYS A 62 7.15 13.25 11.62
CA LYS A 62 6.33 12.57 12.63
C LYS A 62 6.25 11.07 12.31
N VAL A 63 6.07 10.72 11.05
CA VAL A 63 6.08 9.32 10.58
C VAL A 63 7.46 8.68 10.82
N ASN A 64 8.54 9.40 10.52
CA ASN A 64 9.90 8.92 10.74
C ASN A 64 10.22 8.59 12.20
N ARG A 65 9.55 9.24 13.16
CA ARG A 65 9.69 8.89 14.59
C ARG A 65 9.12 7.53 14.95
N ALA A 66 8.19 6.98 14.16
CA ALA A 66 7.68 5.63 14.34
C ALA A 66 8.59 4.55 13.72
N MET A 67 9.51 4.90 12.82
CA MET A 67 10.34 3.93 12.11
C MET A 67 11.15 2.99 13.03
N PRO A 68 11.67 3.40 14.19
CA PRO A 68 12.44 2.51 15.07
C PRO A 68 11.68 1.28 15.55
N ILE A 69 10.34 1.25 15.48
CA ILE A 69 9.56 0.04 15.82
C ILE A 69 9.66 -1.05 14.75
N LEU A 70 10.00 -0.69 13.51
CA LEU A 70 10.27 -1.62 12.40
C LEU A 70 11.62 -2.28 12.60
N ARG A 71 11.66 -3.28 13.41
CA ARG A 71 12.88 -4.07 13.66
C ARG A 71 12.63 -5.56 13.67
N GLY A 72 11.41 -6.00 13.93
CA GLY A 72 10.93 -7.37 13.82
C GLY A 72 11.92 -8.49 14.16
N ASP A 73 11.47 -9.72 14.04
CA ASP A 73 12.33 -10.91 14.13
C ASP A 73 12.86 -11.28 12.72
N ALA A 74 14.11 -10.94 12.46
CA ALA A 74 14.77 -11.22 11.19
C ALA A 74 15.00 -12.71 10.94
N ILE A 75 15.14 -13.52 11.99
CA ILE A 75 15.35 -14.96 11.86
C ILE A 75 14.10 -15.61 11.31
N THR A 76 12.94 -15.26 11.88
CA THR A 76 11.66 -15.85 11.48
C THR A 76 11.10 -15.22 10.21
N TYR A 77 11.19 -13.90 10.04
CA TYR A 77 10.47 -13.15 9.00
C TYR A 77 11.35 -12.49 7.94
N GLY A 78 12.68 -12.51 8.10
CA GLY A 78 13.63 -11.85 7.19
C GLY A 78 13.59 -12.36 5.75
N HIS A 79 13.00 -13.54 5.53
CA HIS A 79 12.74 -14.08 4.19
C HIS A 79 11.51 -13.47 3.50
N SER A 80 10.62 -12.82 4.24
CA SER A 80 9.42 -12.18 3.66
C SER A 80 9.79 -10.88 2.94
N HIS A 81 9.16 -10.63 1.80
CA HIS A 81 9.28 -9.34 1.11
C HIS A 81 8.59 -8.19 1.85
N LEU A 82 7.72 -8.50 2.81
CA LEU A 82 7.05 -7.53 3.68
C LEU A 82 7.88 -7.17 4.91
N PHE A 83 8.99 -7.89 5.16
CA PHE A 83 9.85 -7.64 6.32
C PHE A 83 10.48 -6.25 6.25
N LEU A 84 10.32 -5.47 7.33
CA LEU A 84 10.71 -4.06 7.43
C LEU A 84 10.05 -3.17 6.37
N GLY A 85 8.90 -3.59 5.85
CA GLY A 85 8.15 -2.84 4.86
C GLY A 85 7.20 -1.82 5.49
N ILE A 86 6.81 -0.85 4.68
CA ILE A 86 5.80 0.15 5.03
C ILE A 86 4.77 0.20 3.92
N THR A 87 3.50 0.18 4.31
CA THR A 87 2.38 0.48 3.42
C THR A 87 1.76 1.80 3.88
N ILE A 88 1.67 2.74 2.98
CA ILE A 88 1.08 4.06 3.23
C ILE A 88 -0.16 4.19 2.36
N THR A 89 -1.27 4.58 2.98
CA THR A 89 -2.53 4.90 2.31
C THR A 89 -2.93 6.32 2.64
N THR A 90 -3.50 7.00 1.66
CA THR A 90 -4.01 8.37 1.85
C THR A 90 -4.81 8.82 0.63
N ASP A 91 -5.69 9.75 0.84
CA ASP A 91 -6.32 10.50 -0.24
C ASP A 91 -5.36 11.53 -0.82
N MET A 92 -5.75 12.14 -1.96
CA MET A 92 -5.01 13.21 -2.57
C MET A 92 -4.95 14.44 -1.63
N PRO A 93 -3.75 14.93 -1.30
CA PRO A 93 -3.60 16.03 -0.34
C PRO A 93 -4.04 17.36 -0.93
N ASP A 94 -4.57 18.23 -0.09
CA ASP A 94 -4.85 19.63 -0.37
C ASP A 94 -3.85 20.52 0.36
N ILE A 95 -2.93 21.12 -0.40
CA ILE A 95 -1.89 22.00 0.18
C ILE A 95 -2.52 23.26 0.75
N ASP A 96 -3.64 23.74 0.19
CA ASP A 96 -4.35 24.92 0.67
C ASP A 96 -5.00 24.67 2.04
N GLU A 97 -5.27 23.40 2.39
CA GLU A 97 -5.78 22.97 3.70
C GLU A 97 -4.66 22.53 4.67
N ASN A 98 -3.42 22.89 4.40
CA ASN A 98 -2.24 22.48 5.18
C ASN A 98 -2.00 20.97 5.23
N GLU A 99 -2.47 20.23 4.26
CA GLU A 99 -2.16 18.82 4.10
C GLU A 99 -0.77 18.61 3.46
N TYR A 100 -0.16 17.47 3.71
CA TYR A 100 1.22 17.20 3.32
C TYR A 100 1.28 16.22 2.16
N ASP A 101 2.24 16.45 1.26
CA ASP A 101 2.42 15.70 0.01
C ASP A 101 3.77 14.96 -0.10
N TRP A 102 4.50 14.84 1.01
CA TRP A 102 5.85 14.26 1.07
C TRP A 102 5.95 12.85 0.48
N PHE A 103 4.89 12.08 0.50
CA PHE A 103 4.87 10.70 -0.02
C PHE A 103 4.99 10.63 -1.55
N PHE A 104 4.75 11.71 -2.30
CA PHE A 104 4.96 11.72 -3.75
C PHE A 104 6.42 11.54 -4.15
N ARG A 105 7.36 11.74 -3.24
CA ARG A 105 8.78 11.43 -3.52
C ARG A 105 8.99 9.95 -3.86
N TYR A 106 8.15 9.06 -3.36
CA TYR A 106 8.25 7.63 -3.63
C TYR A 106 7.95 7.26 -5.09
N VAL A 107 7.24 8.11 -5.84
CA VAL A 107 7.07 7.95 -7.29
C VAL A 107 8.43 7.86 -7.99
N LYS A 108 9.39 8.69 -7.59
CA LYS A 108 10.74 8.72 -8.18
C LYS A 108 11.61 7.53 -7.76
N GLN A 109 11.23 6.83 -6.70
CA GLN A 109 11.96 5.65 -6.19
C GLN A 109 11.42 4.35 -6.78
N MET A 110 10.28 4.40 -7.47
CA MET A 110 9.69 3.24 -8.14
C MET A 110 10.48 2.92 -9.40
N ASP A 111 10.82 1.64 -9.57
CA ASP A 111 11.39 1.10 -10.80
C ASP A 111 10.26 0.45 -11.64
N PRO A 112 9.75 1.13 -12.68
CA PRO A 112 8.63 0.64 -13.48
C PRO A 112 8.91 -0.68 -14.18
N GLU A 113 10.13 -0.89 -14.67
CA GLU A 113 10.50 -2.13 -15.36
C GLU A 113 10.48 -3.32 -14.40
N ARG A 114 10.97 -3.10 -13.18
CA ARG A 114 10.94 -4.12 -12.14
C ARG A 114 9.51 -4.42 -11.69
N ILE A 115 8.64 -3.42 -11.61
CA ILE A 115 7.21 -3.62 -11.33
C ILE A 115 6.54 -4.47 -12.41
N ILE A 116 6.81 -4.21 -13.69
CA ILE A 116 6.30 -5.02 -14.81
C ILE A 116 6.74 -6.48 -14.65
N LYS A 117 8.01 -6.73 -14.34
CA LYS A 117 8.54 -8.08 -14.09
C LYS A 117 7.86 -8.77 -12.91
N ILE A 118 7.56 -8.02 -11.83
CA ILE A 118 6.82 -8.54 -10.66
C ILE A 118 5.40 -8.96 -11.08
N VAL A 119 4.69 -8.11 -11.82
CA VAL A 119 3.33 -8.40 -12.29
C VAL A 119 3.30 -9.62 -13.19
N GLN A 120 4.22 -9.70 -14.16
CA GLN A 120 4.33 -10.85 -15.07
C GLN A 120 4.61 -12.15 -14.31
N ALA A 121 5.59 -12.14 -13.41
CA ALA A 121 5.94 -13.31 -12.59
C ALA A 121 4.78 -13.73 -11.68
N ALA A 122 4.05 -12.77 -11.09
CA ALA A 122 2.89 -13.04 -10.26
C ALA A 122 1.73 -13.64 -11.07
N SER A 123 1.47 -13.17 -12.29
CA SER A 123 0.47 -13.73 -13.19
C SER A 123 0.81 -15.18 -13.54
N MET A 124 2.05 -15.45 -13.97
CA MET A 124 2.50 -16.80 -14.27
C MET A 124 2.36 -17.76 -13.08
N ARG A 125 2.73 -17.29 -11.89
CA ARG A 125 2.55 -18.06 -10.66
C ARG A 125 1.08 -18.38 -10.40
N ASN A 126 0.17 -17.41 -10.56
CA ASN A 126 -1.26 -17.62 -10.35
C ASN A 126 -1.84 -18.63 -11.34
N ASP A 127 -1.45 -18.61 -12.61
CA ASP A 127 -1.87 -19.58 -13.61
C ASP A 127 -1.42 -21.00 -13.25
N LEU A 128 -0.21 -21.14 -12.70
CA LEU A 128 0.28 -22.42 -12.20
C LEU A 128 -0.51 -22.90 -10.97
N VAL A 129 -0.87 -22.01 -10.04
CA VAL A 129 -1.72 -22.35 -8.88
C VAL A 129 -3.10 -22.80 -9.34
N ILE A 130 -3.72 -22.08 -10.27
CA ILE A 130 -5.02 -22.48 -10.86
C ILE A 130 -4.90 -23.86 -11.51
N SER A 131 -3.81 -24.10 -12.25
CA SER A 131 -3.55 -25.39 -12.88
C SER A 131 -3.34 -26.52 -11.88
N LEU A 132 -2.67 -26.23 -10.75
CA LEU A 132 -2.49 -27.16 -9.64
C LEU A 132 -3.84 -27.54 -9.02
N LEU A 133 -4.66 -26.54 -8.67
CA LEU A 133 -5.98 -26.76 -8.10
C LEU A 133 -6.92 -27.53 -9.05
N LYS A 134 -6.86 -27.27 -10.34
CA LYS A 134 -7.60 -28.03 -11.37
C LYS A 134 -7.14 -29.49 -11.43
N GLU A 135 -5.83 -29.74 -11.31
CA GLU A 135 -5.29 -31.10 -11.33
C GLU A 135 -5.65 -31.89 -10.07
N GLU A 136 -5.55 -31.23 -8.88
CA GLU A 136 -5.91 -31.85 -7.59
C GLU A 136 -7.40 -32.25 -7.50
N ARG A 137 -8.29 -31.52 -8.19
CA ARG A 137 -9.75 -31.81 -8.21
C ARG A 137 -10.13 -32.92 -9.15
N LYS A 138 -9.24 -33.50 -9.92
CA LYS A 138 -9.54 -34.64 -10.80
C LYS A 138 -9.76 -35.92 -10.01
N ASN A 139 -10.64 -36.78 -10.50
CA ASN A 139 -10.86 -38.11 -9.90
C ASN A 139 -9.58 -38.96 -9.86
N LYS A 140 -8.66 -38.75 -10.81
CA LYS A 140 -7.35 -39.42 -10.89
C LYS A 140 -6.27 -38.38 -11.20
N PRO A 141 -5.79 -37.65 -10.20
CA PRO A 141 -4.73 -36.65 -10.39
C PRO A 141 -3.39 -37.35 -10.76
N SER A 142 -2.64 -36.74 -11.66
CA SER A 142 -1.33 -37.23 -12.05
C SER A 142 -0.25 -36.80 -11.02
N PRO A 143 0.39 -37.74 -10.28
CA PRO A 143 1.40 -37.36 -9.28
C PRO A 143 2.61 -36.62 -9.90
N LEU A 144 2.99 -37.01 -11.12
CA LEU A 144 4.10 -36.38 -11.84
C LEU A 144 3.79 -34.92 -12.19
N LYS A 145 2.56 -34.67 -12.66
CA LYS A 145 2.10 -33.32 -13.01
C LYS A 145 1.98 -32.43 -11.77
N LEU A 146 1.44 -32.95 -10.67
CA LEU A 146 1.37 -32.24 -9.40
C LEU A 146 2.76 -31.85 -8.89
N LYS A 147 3.73 -32.79 -8.92
CA LYS A 147 5.11 -32.51 -8.53
C LYS A 147 5.77 -31.42 -9.38
N ARG A 148 5.53 -31.46 -10.70
CA ARG A 148 6.05 -30.44 -11.63
C ARG A 148 5.45 -29.07 -11.32
N LEU A 149 4.12 -28.96 -11.19
CA LEU A 149 3.44 -27.70 -10.90
C LEU A 149 3.90 -27.09 -9.56
N LYS A 150 4.04 -27.89 -8.49
CA LYS A 150 4.55 -27.43 -7.19
C LYS A 150 5.97 -26.87 -7.33
N ARG A 151 6.87 -27.57 -8.03
CA ARG A 151 8.24 -27.09 -8.28
C ARG A 151 8.25 -25.76 -9.05
N ASP A 152 7.41 -25.64 -10.08
CA ASP A 152 7.37 -24.44 -10.90
C ASP A 152 6.77 -23.24 -10.11
N ILE A 153 5.79 -23.47 -9.23
CA ILE A 153 5.28 -22.48 -8.28
C ILE A 153 6.39 -22.01 -7.33
N GLU A 154 7.15 -22.94 -6.74
CA GLU A 154 8.27 -22.60 -5.85
C GLU A 154 9.37 -21.78 -6.55
N TYR A 155 9.59 -22.04 -7.84
CA TYR A 155 10.52 -21.22 -8.64
C TYR A 155 10.05 -19.78 -8.74
N TYR A 156 8.77 -19.56 -9.08
CA TYR A 156 8.20 -18.21 -9.15
C TYR A 156 8.10 -17.54 -7.76
N ASP A 157 7.82 -18.27 -6.70
CA ASP A 157 7.83 -17.73 -5.34
C ASP A 157 9.21 -17.18 -4.96
N ARG A 158 10.28 -17.91 -5.28
CA ARG A 158 11.65 -17.45 -5.06
C ARG A 158 12.02 -16.25 -5.95
N ALA A 159 11.58 -16.23 -7.20
CA ALA A 159 11.80 -15.13 -8.11
C ALA A 159 11.08 -13.86 -7.62
N LEU A 160 9.82 -13.98 -7.23
CA LEU A 160 9.01 -12.88 -6.69
C LEU A 160 9.61 -12.32 -5.39
N LEU A 161 10.10 -13.18 -4.51
CA LEU A 161 10.75 -12.73 -3.29
C LEU A 161 11.95 -11.82 -3.60
N LYS A 162 12.81 -12.24 -4.56
CA LYS A 162 13.98 -11.44 -4.98
C LYS A 162 13.55 -10.12 -5.66
N LEU A 163 12.55 -10.16 -6.53
CA LEU A 163 12.06 -8.98 -7.24
C LEU A 163 11.39 -7.97 -6.31
N ARG A 164 10.65 -8.41 -5.30
CA ARG A 164 9.92 -7.55 -4.36
C ARG A 164 10.79 -6.95 -3.27
N LYS A 165 11.90 -7.60 -2.93
CA LYS A 165 12.76 -7.14 -1.83
C LYS A 165 13.33 -5.74 -2.13
N GLY A 166 13.11 -4.79 -1.22
CA GLY A 166 13.60 -3.42 -1.32
C GLY A 166 12.97 -2.62 -2.48
N GLN A 167 11.81 -3.05 -2.99
CA GLN A 167 11.10 -2.34 -4.05
C GLN A 167 10.12 -1.32 -3.47
N THR A 168 10.11 -0.13 -4.05
CA THR A 168 9.07 0.86 -3.82
C THR A 168 7.98 0.71 -4.88
N PHE A 169 6.73 0.72 -4.45
CA PHE A 169 5.56 0.74 -5.32
C PHE A 169 4.69 1.94 -4.96
N PHE A 170 4.29 2.71 -5.95
CA PHE A 170 3.38 3.83 -5.80
C PHE A 170 2.22 3.67 -6.78
N LEU A 171 1.00 3.80 -6.28
CA LEU A 171 -0.21 3.77 -7.08
C LEU A 171 -1.07 4.98 -6.73
N ASN A 172 -1.44 5.74 -7.76
CA ASN A 172 -2.53 6.70 -7.68
C ASN A 172 -3.73 6.11 -8.42
N ALA A 173 -4.80 5.86 -7.69
CA ALA A 173 -6.03 5.29 -8.23
C ALA A 173 -7.18 6.31 -8.11
N SER A 174 -7.89 6.55 -9.20
CA SER A 174 -9.14 7.32 -9.16
C SER A 174 -10.30 6.44 -8.70
N SER A 175 -11.36 7.06 -8.17
CA SER A 175 -12.61 6.35 -7.85
C SER A 175 -13.25 5.68 -9.06
N PHE A 176 -12.91 6.11 -10.29
CA PHE A 176 -13.36 5.45 -11.52
C PHE A 176 -12.80 4.03 -11.67
N ALA A 177 -11.65 3.72 -11.05
CA ALA A 177 -11.12 2.35 -11.04
C ALA A 177 -12.03 1.38 -10.27
N ASN A 178 -12.95 1.89 -9.45
CA ASN A 178 -13.88 1.11 -8.64
C ASN A 178 -15.35 1.32 -9.06
N VAL A 179 -15.59 1.72 -10.31
CA VAL A 179 -16.93 2.08 -10.82
C VAL A 179 -17.92 0.91 -10.78
N GLU A 180 -17.43 -0.33 -10.86
CA GLU A 180 -18.27 -1.53 -10.75
C GLU A 180 -18.98 -1.62 -9.39
N ILE A 181 -18.35 -1.14 -8.33
CA ILE A 181 -18.90 -1.12 -6.97
C ILE A 181 -19.60 0.19 -6.67
N LEU A 182 -18.95 1.33 -6.99
CA LEU A 182 -19.45 2.66 -6.68
C LEU A 182 -20.64 3.09 -7.55
N THR A 183 -20.80 2.50 -8.72
CA THR A 183 -21.78 2.84 -9.78
C THR A 183 -21.56 4.22 -10.41
N ILE A 184 -21.91 4.33 -11.69
CA ILE A 184 -21.83 5.60 -12.43
C ILE A 184 -22.78 6.66 -11.83
N ASP A 185 -23.93 6.25 -11.32
CA ASP A 185 -24.91 7.18 -10.76
C ASP A 185 -24.43 7.80 -9.44
N TYR A 186 -23.64 7.08 -8.66
CA TYR A 186 -22.97 7.64 -7.50
C TYR A 186 -21.98 8.75 -7.92
N LEU A 187 -21.13 8.46 -8.91
CA LEU A 187 -20.16 9.45 -9.42
C LEU A 187 -20.82 10.68 -10.04
N LYS A 188 -21.94 10.49 -10.77
CA LYS A 188 -22.74 11.60 -11.31
C LYS A 188 -23.34 12.48 -10.22
N ARG A 189 -23.84 11.89 -9.13
CA ARG A 189 -24.36 12.66 -7.98
C ARG A 189 -23.25 13.50 -7.33
N LEU A 190 -22.05 12.94 -7.16
CA LEU A 190 -20.92 13.71 -6.64
C LEU A 190 -20.55 14.88 -7.55
N TYR A 191 -20.55 14.66 -8.85
CA TYR A 191 -20.25 15.71 -9.84
C TYR A 191 -21.32 16.81 -9.88
N ASN A 192 -22.61 16.45 -9.82
CA ASN A 192 -23.71 17.37 -10.10
C ASN A 192 -24.15 18.22 -8.89
N GLY A 193 -23.65 18.00 -7.69
CA GLY A 193 -24.13 18.83 -6.61
C GLY A 193 -23.65 18.54 -5.20
N THR A 194 -22.77 17.58 -5.02
CA THR A 194 -22.28 17.27 -3.67
C THR A 194 -20.90 17.86 -3.42
N LEU A 195 -20.07 17.97 -4.46
CA LEU A 195 -18.71 18.46 -4.37
C LEU A 195 -18.47 19.62 -5.31
N GLU A 196 -17.70 20.61 -4.88
CA GLU A 196 -17.13 21.59 -5.79
C GLU A 196 -16.24 20.90 -6.83
N LEU A 197 -16.09 21.49 -8.01
CA LEU A 197 -15.29 20.93 -9.10
C LEU A 197 -13.84 20.61 -8.66
N HIS A 198 -13.27 21.45 -7.79
CA HIS A 198 -11.94 21.24 -7.21
C HIS A 198 -11.89 19.97 -6.37
N GLU A 199 -12.85 19.83 -5.44
CA GLU A 199 -12.98 18.66 -4.59
C GLU A 199 -13.25 17.38 -5.40
N PHE A 200 -14.10 17.47 -6.42
CA PHE A 200 -14.35 16.34 -7.32
C PHE A 200 -13.07 15.87 -8.02
N LYS A 201 -12.28 16.80 -8.55
CA LYS A 201 -11.00 16.48 -9.19
C LYS A 201 -10.01 15.85 -8.20
N LYS A 202 -9.94 16.33 -6.98
CA LYS A 202 -9.09 15.82 -5.92
C LYS A 202 -9.52 14.41 -5.48
N SER A 203 -10.75 14.31 -4.99
CA SER A 203 -11.22 13.11 -4.26
C SER A 203 -11.71 11.99 -5.19
N VAL A 204 -12.27 12.33 -6.35
CA VAL A 204 -12.85 11.34 -7.27
C VAL A 204 -11.88 10.98 -8.40
N VAL A 205 -11.28 12.00 -9.02
CA VAL A 205 -10.37 11.77 -10.14
C VAL A 205 -8.96 11.41 -9.66
N GLY A 206 -8.59 11.78 -8.43
CA GLY A 206 -7.25 11.56 -7.88
C GLY A 206 -6.21 12.52 -8.49
N MET A 207 -6.65 13.70 -8.93
CA MET A 207 -5.75 14.73 -9.47
C MET A 207 -5.14 15.52 -8.33
N ARG A 208 -3.83 15.70 -8.36
CA ARG A 208 -3.14 16.60 -7.44
C ARG A 208 -3.63 18.02 -7.68
N PRO A 209 -4.24 18.68 -6.69
CA PRO A 209 -4.69 20.05 -6.85
C PRO A 209 -3.50 20.98 -7.01
N GLY A 210 -3.59 21.93 -7.91
CA GLY A 210 -2.69 23.08 -7.93
C GLY A 210 -3.17 24.13 -6.92
N LEU A 211 -2.28 25.00 -6.49
CA LEU A 211 -2.66 26.16 -5.68
C LEU A 211 -3.82 26.91 -6.35
N ARG A 212 -4.87 27.19 -5.60
CA ARG A 212 -6.00 27.98 -6.10
C ARG A 212 -5.50 29.37 -6.49
N ARG A 213 -6.09 29.95 -7.54
CA ARG A 213 -5.65 31.24 -8.08
C ARG A 213 -5.72 32.37 -7.05
N ASP A 214 -6.77 32.37 -6.25
CA ASP A 214 -7.01 33.34 -5.18
C ASP A 214 -5.99 33.28 -4.03
N LEU A 215 -5.35 32.13 -3.83
CA LEU A 215 -4.33 31.92 -2.80
C LEU A 215 -2.89 32.09 -3.32
N ARG A 216 -2.71 32.40 -4.61
CA ARG A 216 -1.39 32.66 -5.17
C ARG A 216 -0.92 34.05 -4.82
N PHE A 217 0.30 34.18 -4.34
CA PHE A 217 0.91 35.49 -4.06
C PHE A 217 0.92 36.39 -5.31
N TYR A 218 1.18 35.80 -6.50
CA TYR A 218 1.07 36.48 -7.80
C TYR A 218 0.01 35.78 -8.64
N VAL A 219 -1.21 36.28 -8.62
CA VAL A 219 -2.36 35.68 -9.32
C VAL A 219 -2.15 35.60 -10.84
N LEU A 220 -1.44 36.57 -11.42
CA LEU A 220 -1.16 36.67 -12.85
C LEU A 220 0.15 36.02 -13.28
N PHE A 221 0.94 35.45 -12.35
CA PHE A 221 2.19 34.81 -12.70
C PHE A 221 1.96 33.50 -13.45
N GLY A 222 2.44 33.41 -14.69
CA GLY A 222 2.32 32.24 -15.55
C GLY A 222 3.64 31.85 -16.19
N GLU A 223 3.63 30.80 -17.01
CA GLU A 223 4.81 30.29 -17.69
C GLU A 223 5.58 31.36 -18.50
N GLY A 224 4.88 32.33 -19.09
CA GLY A 224 5.49 33.45 -19.81
C GLY A 224 6.29 34.41 -18.93
N HIS A 225 6.22 34.29 -17.61
CA HIS A 225 6.97 35.12 -16.66
C HIS A 225 8.17 34.35 -16.07
N LYS A 226 8.42 33.14 -16.52
CA LYS A 226 9.59 32.33 -16.10
C LYS A 226 10.77 32.66 -17.03
N TYR A 227 11.86 33.13 -16.47
CA TYR A 227 13.11 33.31 -17.19
C TYR A 227 13.92 32.00 -17.12
N TYR A 228 14.06 31.36 -18.26
CA TYR A 228 14.96 30.22 -18.40
C TYR A 228 16.28 30.73 -19.00
N ASN A 229 17.38 30.56 -18.31
CA ASN A 229 18.74 30.93 -18.75
C ASN A 229 19.04 32.44 -18.89
N GLY A 230 18.50 33.26 -18.04
CA GLY A 230 18.99 34.65 -17.92
C GLY A 230 20.33 34.67 -17.22
N THR A 231 21.42 34.83 -17.96
CA THR A 231 22.68 35.36 -17.41
C THR A 231 22.40 36.78 -16.94
N MET A 232 22.43 37.00 -15.63
CA MET A 232 22.50 38.36 -15.12
C MET A 232 23.86 38.93 -15.56
N SER A 233 23.83 39.87 -16.48
CA SER A 233 24.96 40.76 -16.79
C SER A 233 25.02 41.86 -15.73
#